data_94582e9f874525e2e603db32efc28144
#
_entry.id   94582e9f874525e2e603db32efc28144
#
_cell.length_a   1.000
_cell.length_b   1.000
_cell.length_c   1.000
_cell.angle_alpha   90.00
_cell.angle_beta   90.00
_cell.angle_gamma   90.00
#
_symmetry.space_group_name_H-M   'P 1'
#
loop_
_entity.id
_entity.type
_entity.pdbx_description
1 polymer ?
#
loop_
_entity_poly.entity_id
_entity_poly.type
_entity_poly.pdbx_seq_one_letter_code
_entity_poly.pdbx_strand_id
1 'polypeptide(L)'
;MLNRRTFLKNAAVTAAAAPFISTEEILNPVPRHIGLQLWSIREDMKKDPKATIEAVAKMGYREVEPFGFNEGKLFGLGYDEFSKLLKDNGLTMPSTHSMMTSKNYDAGKNDIDDDTKKVIDNGAKYGIKYLIVPYMADEDRQKMDTMVKLYSAAGKYAKKAGVRLAYHNHEFEYATKAPDGRRIIEWLLQETDPAELAMQMDIYWVAFANHNPLDWFRLYPGRWELCHAKDVAKTEKRESVEVGDGSVDFKGIFKKSAQAGIKHYVVELENYVTTPLEGVKRARTNLLKMF
;
A
#
# COMPACT_ATOMS: atom_id res chain seq x y z
N MET A 1 26.11 -41.43 25.30
CA MET A 1 25.04 -40.94 26.20
C MET A 1 25.60 -39.80 27.03
N LEU A 2 25.33 -38.54 26.65
CA LEU A 2 25.78 -37.37 27.37
C LEU A 2 24.81 -37.07 28.52
N ASN A 3 25.36 -37.07 29.74
CA ASN A 3 24.63 -37.05 31.01
C ASN A 3 24.14 -35.61 31.29
N ARG A 4 22.82 -35.47 31.56
CA ARG A 4 22.10 -34.20 31.86
C ARG A 4 22.68 -33.37 33.02
N ARG A 5 23.59 -33.92 33.81
CA ARG A 5 24.22 -33.22 34.96
C ARG A 5 25.40 -32.33 34.60
N THR A 6 25.98 -32.47 33.41
CA THR A 6 27.11 -31.67 32.97
C THR A 6 26.70 -30.31 32.32
N PHE A 7 25.43 -30.21 31.92
CA PHE A 7 24.89 -28.99 31.31
C PHE A 7 24.57 -27.88 32.31
N LEU A 8 24.37 -28.22 33.58
CA LEU A 8 23.96 -27.22 34.60
C LEU A 8 25.11 -26.61 35.42
N LYS A 9 26.36 -26.98 35.15
CA LYS A 9 27.50 -26.41 35.91
C LYS A 9 28.26 -25.28 35.25
N ASN A 10 27.94 -24.91 34.01
CA ASN A 10 28.59 -23.80 33.29
C ASN A 10 27.67 -22.59 33.00
N ALA A 11 26.56 -22.46 33.68
CA ALA A 11 25.66 -21.30 33.58
C ALA A 11 25.79 -20.34 34.75
N ALA A 12 27.04 -20.12 35.21
CA ALA A 12 27.35 -19.06 36.18
C ALA A 12 28.34 -18.10 35.50
N VAL A 13 27.85 -17.28 34.62
CA VAL A 13 28.61 -16.16 34.06
C VAL A 13 27.74 -14.92 34.03
N THR A 14 28.04 -14.02 34.94
CA THR A 14 27.86 -12.57 34.87
C THR A 14 26.56 -12.08 34.24
N ALA A 15 25.57 -11.77 35.07
CA ALA A 15 24.57 -10.76 34.81
C ALA A 15 25.29 -9.41 34.63
N ALA A 16 25.80 -9.15 33.43
CA ALA A 16 26.07 -7.81 32.97
C ALA A 16 24.70 -7.11 32.91
N ALA A 17 24.50 -6.10 33.75
CA ALA A 17 23.33 -5.22 33.69
C ALA A 17 23.25 -4.69 32.27
N ALA A 18 22.35 -5.24 31.48
CA ALA A 18 21.90 -4.57 30.29
C ALA A 18 21.36 -3.21 30.74
N PRO A 19 21.79 -2.11 30.13
CA PRO A 19 21.19 -0.83 30.45
C PRO A 19 19.68 -1.00 30.21
N PHE A 20 18.89 -0.64 31.22
CA PHE A 20 17.47 -0.40 31.03
C PHE A 20 17.38 0.65 29.94
N ILE A 21 17.13 0.22 28.70
CA ILE A 21 16.63 1.09 27.66
C ILE A 21 15.25 1.47 28.20
N SER A 22 15.16 2.69 28.75
CA SER A 22 13.88 3.31 28.99
C SER A 22 13.09 3.12 27.72
N THR A 23 11.86 2.65 27.84
CA THR A 23 10.88 2.70 26.77
C THR A 23 10.51 4.17 26.57
N GLU A 24 11.48 4.99 26.10
CA GLU A 24 11.14 6.18 25.36
C GLU A 24 10.25 5.69 24.22
N GLU A 25 9.02 6.16 24.23
CA GLU A 25 8.11 6.01 23.09
C GLU A 25 8.95 6.28 21.86
N ILE A 26 9.14 5.27 21.02
CA ILE A 26 9.71 5.47 19.71
C ILE A 26 8.65 6.33 19.02
N LEU A 27 8.83 7.64 19.09
CA LEU A 27 8.01 8.61 18.40
C LEU A 27 8.12 8.22 16.92
N ASN A 28 7.04 7.73 16.34
CA ASN A 28 7.00 7.53 14.89
C ASN A 28 7.35 8.87 14.25
N PRO A 29 8.46 8.97 13.52
CA PRO A 29 8.85 10.24 12.94
C PRO A 29 7.73 10.67 11.98
N VAL A 30 7.36 11.95 12.03
CA VAL A 30 6.44 12.53 11.03
C VAL A 30 6.99 12.17 9.66
N PRO A 31 6.19 11.55 8.78
CA PRO A 31 6.68 11.13 7.47
C PRO A 31 7.22 12.35 6.72
N ARG A 32 8.39 12.20 6.12
CA ARG A 32 9.02 13.29 5.35
C ARG A 32 8.17 13.70 4.16
N HIS A 33 7.40 12.76 3.61
CA HIS A 33 6.56 12.96 2.44
C HIS A 33 5.20 12.29 2.65
N ILE A 34 4.16 12.97 2.18
CA ILE A 34 2.81 12.43 2.05
C ILE A 34 2.52 12.35 0.57
N GLY A 35 2.06 11.20 0.13
CA GLY A 35 1.64 10.92 -1.24
C GLY A 35 0.18 11.25 -1.47
N LEU A 36 -0.19 11.38 -2.76
CA LEU A 36 -1.56 11.51 -3.23
C LEU A 36 -1.85 10.43 -4.28
N GLN A 37 -2.88 9.62 -4.03
CA GLN A 37 -3.43 8.74 -5.08
C GLN A 37 -4.19 9.60 -6.09
N LEU A 38 -3.74 9.58 -7.35
CA LEU A 38 -4.28 10.44 -8.41
C LEU A 38 -5.70 10.08 -8.86
N TRP A 39 -6.21 8.91 -8.45
CA TRP A 39 -7.62 8.57 -8.60
C TRP A 39 -8.53 9.59 -7.91
N SER A 40 -8.06 10.16 -6.81
CA SER A 40 -8.77 11.22 -6.07
C SER A 40 -9.07 12.48 -6.90
N ILE A 41 -8.28 12.75 -7.90
CA ILE A 41 -8.41 13.93 -8.78
C ILE A 41 -8.44 13.51 -10.26
N ARG A 42 -8.98 12.31 -10.53
CA ARG A 42 -8.96 11.68 -11.86
C ARG A 42 -9.59 12.53 -12.95
N GLU A 43 -10.62 13.29 -12.64
CA GLU A 43 -11.28 14.15 -13.64
C GLU A 43 -10.43 15.39 -13.96
N ASP A 44 -9.77 15.99 -12.98
CA ASP A 44 -8.81 17.07 -13.18
C ASP A 44 -7.60 16.57 -13.99
N MET A 45 -7.09 15.37 -13.66
CA MET A 45 -5.99 14.72 -14.40
C MET A 45 -6.34 14.41 -15.85
N LYS A 46 -7.59 14.03 -16.15
CA LYS A 46 -8.06 13.82 -17.53
C LYS A 46 -8.15 15.13 -18.30
N LYS A 47 -8.59 16.20 -17.63
CA LYS A 47 -8.82 17.51 -18.24
C LYS A 47 -7.50 18.22 -18.58
N ASP A 48 -6.60 18.33 -17.61
CA ASP A 48 -5.29 18.97 -17.76
C ASP A 48 -4.28 18.39 -16.76
N PRO A 49 -3.55 17.35 -17.14
CA PRO A 49 -2.60 16.72 -16.24
C PRO A 49 -1.46 17.64 -15.81
N LYS A 50 -1.05 18.61 -16.67
CA LYS A 50 0.06 19.52 -16.36
C LYS A 50 -0.33 20.51 -15.28
N ALA A 51 -1.43 21.24 -15.47
CA ALA A 51 -1.92 22.17 -14.47
C ALA A 51 -2.29 21.47 -13.15
N THR A 52 -2.83 20.26 -13.22
CA THR A 52 -3.22 19.47 -12.05
C THR A 52 -1.99 19.04 -11.23
N ILE A 53 -0.93 18.55 -11.86
CA ILE A 53 0.33 18.18 -11.18
C ILE A 53 0.99 19.41 -10.54
N GLU A 54 1.00 20.55 -11.22
CA GLU A 54 1.48 21.82 -10.64
C GLU A 54 0.68 22.21 -9.38
N ALA A 55 -0.66 22.08 -9.42
CA ALA A 55 -1.51 22.35 -8.27
C ALA A 55 -1.20 21.40 -7.10
N VAL A 56 -1.03 20.10 -7.35
CA VAL A 56 -0.66 19.10 -6.35
C VAL A 56 0.67 19.46 -5.67
N ALA A 57 1.67 19.83 -6.45
CA ALA A 57 2.98 20.27 -5.92
C ALA A 57 2.86 21.53 -5.04
N LYS A 58 2.06 22.53 -5.48
CA LYS A 58 1.79 23.77 -4.73
C LYS A 58 1.04 23.52 -3.42
N MET A 59 0.22 22.45 -3.32
CA MET A 59 -0.43 22.02 -2.08
C MET A 59 0.57 21.42 -1.09
N GLY A 60 1.80 21.14 -1.51
CA GLY A 60 2.87 20.60 -0.67
C GLY A 60 2.98 19.09 -0.67
N TYR A 61 2.27 18.37 -1.51
CA TYR A 61 2.57 16.96 -1.78
C TYR A 61 3.99 16.82 -2.34
N ARG A 62 4.61 15.66 -2.12
CA ARG A 62 5.94 15.33 -2.61
C ARG A 62 5.99 13.99 -3.32
N GLU A 63 4.98 13.18 -3.11
CA GLU A 63 4.80 11.89 -3.76
C GLU A 63 3.42 11.84 -4.42
N VAL A 64 3.33 11.17 -5.55
CA VAL A 64 2.07 10.83 -6.21
C VAL A 64 2.03 9.34 -6.50
N GLU A 65 0.82 8.78 -6.48
CA GLU A 65 0.56 7.40 -6.84
C GLU A 65 -0.42 7.39 -8.02
N PRO A 66 0.05 7.22 -9.25
CA PRO A 66 -0.79 7.08 -10.43
C PRO A 66 -1.50 5.73 -10.48
N PHE A 67 -2.47 5.62 -11.37
CA PHE A 67 -3.16 4.39 -11.72
C PHE A 67 -3.10 4.14 -13.24
N GLY A 68 -3.33 2.89 -13.66
CA GLY A 68 -3.32 2.52 -15.07
C GLY A 68 -1.92 2.42 -15.68
N PHE A 69 -0.93 2.00 -14.89
CA PHE A 69 0.46 1.85 -15.32
C PHE A 69 0.65 0.56 -16.15
N ASN A 70 -0.04 0.45 -17.30
CA ASN A 70 0.01 -0.74 -18.14
C ASN A 70 0.24 -0.43 -19.63
N GLU A 71 -0.11 0.78 -20.09
CA GLU A 71 -0.31 1.08 -21.52
C GLU A 71 0.79 1.98 -22.13
N GLY A 72 1.90 2.21 -21.45
CA GLY A 72 2.97 3.09 -21.94
C GLY A 72 2.68 4.59 -21.78
N LYS A 73 1.49 4.92 -21.27
CA LYS A 73 1.04 6.30 -21.01
C LYS A 73 0.36 6.42 -19.66
N LEU A 74 0.47 7.61 -19.05
CA LEU A 74 -0.28 8.02 -17.88
C LEU A 74 -0.97 9.35 -18.19
N PHE A 75 -2.30 9.39 -18.09
CA PHE A 75 -3.11 10.59 -18.34
C PHE A 75 -2.86 11.22 -19.72
N GLY A 76 -2.67 10.39 -20.76
CA GLY A 76 -2.39 10.82 -22.13
C GLY A 76 -0.92 11.19 -22.42
N LEU A 77 -0.07 11.31 -21.40
CA LEU A 77 1.36 11.59 -21.52
C LEU A 77 2.16 10.27 -21.58
N GLY A 78 3.20 10.22 -22.41
CA GLY A 78 4.16 9.10 -22.35
C GLY A 78 4.89 9.07 -21.01
N TYR A 79 5.41 7.91 -20.60
CA TYR A 79 6.08 7.77 -19.30
C TYR A 79 7.27 8.72 -19.12
N ASP A 80 8.06 8.98 -20.17
CA ASP A 80 9.17 9.94 -20.12
C ASP A 80 8.66 11.38 -19.88
N GLU A 81 7.57 11.77 -20.55
CA GLU A 81 6.96 13.09 -20.40
C GLU A 81 6.34 13.24 -19.00
N PHE A 82 5.62 12.22 -18.51
CA PHE A 82 5.02 12.26 -17.18
C PHE A 82 6.09 12.29 -16.07
N SER A 83 7.15 11.48 -16.20
CA SER A 83 8.27 11.48 -15.26
C SER A 83 8.98 12.84 -15.22
N LYS A 84 9.18 13.45 -16.40
CA LYS A 84 9.74 14.82 -16.48
C LYS A 84 8.82 15.83 -15.81
N LEU A 85 7.53 15.79 -16.06
CA LEU A 85 6.54 16.69 -15.45
C LEU A 85 6.60 16.60 -13.91
N LEU A 86 6.66 15.40 -13.34
CA LEU A 86 6.79 15.21 -11.90
C LEU A 86 8.08 15.82 -11.38
N LYS A 87 9.20 15.53 -12.02
CA LYS A 87 10.52 16.06 -11.62
C LYS A 87 10.57 17.59 -11.67
N ASP A 88 10.05 18.20 -12.72
CA ASP A 88 10.01 19.67 -12.88
C ASP A 88 9.19 20.35 -11.77
N ASN A 89 8.24 19.61 -11.16
CA ASN A 89 7.41 20.07 -10.05
C ASN A 89 7.89 19.59 -8.66
N GLY A 90 9.05 18.95 -8.56
CA GLY A 90 9.61 18.44 -7.30
C GLY A 90 8.80 17.31 -6.69
N LEU A 91 8.12 16.53 -7.53
CA LEU A 91 7.35 15.34 -7.17
C LEU A 91 8.09 14.06 -7.57
N THR A 92 7.81 12.98 -6.85
CA THR A 92 8.24 11.62 -7.17
C THR A 92 7.06 10.67 -7.25
N MET A 93 7.26 9.51 -7.88
CA MET A 93 6.26 8.45 -8.04
C MET A 93 6.83 7.15 -7.46
N PRO A 94 6.85 7.00 -6.12
CA PRO A 94 7.39 5.79 -5.49
C PRO A 94 6.50 4.57 -5.69
N SER A 95 5.21 4.75 -5.93
CA SER A 95 4.22 3.70 -6.14
C SER A 95 3.29 4.01 -7.30
N THR A 96 2.71 2.98 -7.89
CA THR A 96 1.68 3.10 -8.92
C THR A 96 0.78 1.87 -8.92
N HIS A 97 -0.49 2.07 -9.28
CA HIS A 97 -1.45 0.99 -9.47
C HIS A 97 -1.35 0.40 -10.90
N SER A 98 -1.28 -0.92 -10.97
CA SER A 98 -1.25 -1.70 -12.22
C SER A 98 -2.09 -2.97 -12.06
N MET A 99 -3.07 -3.16 -12.92
CA MET A 99 -3.95 -4.32 -12.88
C MET A 99 -3.21 -5.61 -13.24
N MET A 100 -3.47 -6.66 -12.46
CA MET A 100 -3.08 -8.03 -12.78
C MET A 100 -4.28 -8.95 -12.53
N THR A 101 -4.55 -9.83 -13.48
CA THR A 101 -5.64 -10.81 -13.44
C THR A 101 -5.09 -12.22 -13.63
N SER A 102 -5.90 -13.25 -13.38
CA SER A 102 -5.48 -14.65 -13.60
C SER A 102 -4.98 -14.92 -15.03
N LYS A 103 -5.34 -14.08 -16.00
CA LYS A 103 -4.89 -14.19 -17.41
C LYS A 103 -3.41 -13.85 -17.59
N ASN A 104 -2.82 -13.12 -16.66
CA ASN A 104 -1.39 -12.78 -16.67
C ASN A 104 -0.48 -13.90 -16.16
N TYR A 105 -1.06 -15.05 -15.73
CA TYR A 105 -0.31 -16.22 -15.31
C TYR A 105 -0.29 -17.28 -16.41
N ASP A 106 0.90 -17.62 -16.90
CA ASP A 106 1.15 -18.72 -17.82
C ASP A 106 1.36 -20.01 -17.01
N ALA A 107 0.30 -20.80 -16.91
CA ALA A 107 0.35 -22.07 -16.17
C ALA A 107 1.32 -23.10 -16.80
N GLY A 108 1.56 -23.04 -18.10
CA GLY A 108 2.49 -23.94 -18.80
C GLY A 108 3.96 -23.64 -18.46
N LYS A 109 4.29 -22.38 -18.20
CA LYS A 109 5.62 -21.93 -17.80
C LYS A 109 5.76 -21.80 -16.29
N ASN A 110 4.66 -21.87 -15.54
CA ASN A 110 4.58 -21.55 -14.11
C ASN A 110 5.19 -20.15 -13.81
N ASP A 111 4.85 -19.15 -14.64
CA ASP A 111 5.43 -17.81 -14.60
C ASP A 111 4.38 -16.77 -15.07
N ILE A 112 4.71 -15.49 -14.92
CA ILE A 112 3.93 -14.39 -15.50
C ILE A 112 4.17 -14.27 -17.01
N ASP A 113 3.20 -13.70 -17.71
CA ASP A 113 3.33 -13.41 -19.13
C ASP A 113 4.37 -12.29 -19.40
N ASP A 114 4.76 -12.18 -20.68
CA ASP A 114 5.79 -11.23 -21.10
C ASP A 114 5.34 -9.77 -21.00
N ASP A 115 4.03 -9.50 -21.10
CA ASP A 115 3.49 -8.14 -20.96
C ASP A 115 3.55 -7.68 -19.50
N THR A 116 3.25 -8.56 -18.55
CA THR A 116 3.43 -8.29 -17.11
C THR A 116 4.91 -8.03 -16.79
N LYS A 117 5.85 -8.79 -17.38
CA LYS A 117 7.30 -8.53 -17.23
C LYS A 117 7.68 -7.14 -17.73
N LYS A 118 7.19 -6.73 -18.91
CA LYS A 118 7.44 -5.39 -19.45
C LYS A 118 6.90 -4.28 -18.54
N VAL A 119 5.74 -4.47 -17.92
CA VAL A 119 5.18 -3.51 -16.95
C VAL A 119 6.11 -3.37 -15.74
N ILE A 120 6.59 -4.47 -15.20
CA ILE A 120 7.53 -4.47 -14.06
C ILE A 120 8.86 -3.79 -14.46
N ASP A 121 9.42 -4.12 -15.62
CA ASP A 121 10.67 -3.54 -16.13
C ASP A 121 10.53 -2.02 -16.35
N ASN A 122 9.39 -1.58 -16.89
CA ASN A 122 9.08 -0.15 -16.97
C ASN A 122 9.01 0.48 -15.59
N GLY A 123 8.38 -0.18 -14.61
CA GLY A 123 8.39 0.28 -13.23
C GLY A 123 9.80 0.54 -12.71
N ALA A 124 10.71 -0.41 -12.89
CA ALA A 124 12.12 -0.28 -12.53
C ALA A 124 12.80 0.90 -13.27
N LYS A 125 12.59 1.01 -14.59
CA LYS A 125 13.16 2.08 -15.43
C LYS A 125 12.76 3.47 -14.93
N TYR A 126 11.51 3.66 -14.51
CA TYR A 126 11.00 4.95 -14.04
C TYR A 126 11.13 5.16 -12.53
N GLY A 127 11.86 4.29 -11.83
CA GLY A 127 12.21 4.46 -10.41
C GLY A 127 11.06 4.16 -9.45
N ILE A 128 10.01 3.46 -9.91
CA ILE A 128 8.92 2.98 -9.08
C ILE A 128 9.47 1.97 -8.07
N LYS A 129 9.13 2.16 -6.80
CA LYS A 129 9.51 1.24 -5.71
C LYS A 129 8.47 0.16 -5.49
N TYR A 130 7.19 0.51 -5.66
CA TYR A 130 6.06 -0.38 -5.45
C TYR A 130 5.13 -0.40 -6.67
N LEU A 131 5.01 -1.56 -7.29
CA LEU A 131 3.96 -1.84 -8.27
C LEU A 131 2.81 -2.51 -7.52
N ILE A 132 1.64 -1.88 -7.53
CA ILE A 132 0.52 -2.26 -6.66
C ILE A 132 -0.63 -2.80 -7.50
N VAL A 133 -1.07 -4.01 -7.19
CA VAL A 133 -2.32 -4.56 -7.75
C VAL A 133 -3.49 -3.94 -7.01
N PRO A 134 -4.32 -3.11 -7.67
CA PRO A 134 -5.33 -2.30 -6.97
C PRO A 134 -6.61 -3.05 -6.67
N TYR A 135 -6.87 -4.18 -7.31
CA TYR A 135 -8.17 -4.85 -7.24
C TYR A 135 -8.09 -6.29 -7.75
N MET A 136 -8.92 -7.15 -7.19
CA MET A 136 -9.12 -8.52 -7.67
C MET A 136 -10.52 -8.63 -8.29
N ALA A 137 -10.59 -8.88 -9.59
CA ALA A 137 -11.86 -9.06 -10.29
C ALA A 137 -12.67 -10.23 -9.74
N ASP A 138 -14.00 -10.15 -9.81
CA ASP A 138 -14.91 -11.15 -9.26
C ASP A 138 -14.61 -12.56 -9.80
N GLU A 139 -14.27 -12.67 -11.08
CA GLU A 139 -13.88 -13.93 -11.73
C GLU A 139 -12.60 -14.54 -11.16
N ASP A 140 -11.70 -13.72 -10.62
CA ASP A 140 -10.42 -14.14 -10.05
C ASP A 140 -10.54 -14.55 -8.58
N ARG A 141 -11.56 -14.06 -7.87
CA ARG A 141 -11.83 -14.42 -6.46
C ARG A 141 -12.14 -15.91 -6.28
N GLN A 142 -12.56 -16.61 -7.36
CA GLN A 142 -12.79 -18.04 -7.38
C GLN A 142 -11.54 -18.85 -7.81
N LYS A 143 -10.44 -18.16 -8.19
CA LYS A 143 -9.20 -18.75 -8.69
C LYS A 143 -8.02 -18.43 -7.77
N MET A 144 -8.25 -18.47 -6.45
CA MET A 144 -7.27 -18.00 -5.45
C MET A 144 -5.90 -18.69 -5.60
N ASP A 145 -5.86 -20.02 -5.89
CA ASP A 145 -4.59 -20.72 -6.15
C ASP A 145 -3.81 -20.14 -7.33
N THR A 146 -4.51 -19.75 -8.39
CA THR A 146 -3.89 -19.12 -9.55
C THR A 146 -3.40 -17.70 -9.18
N MET A 147 -4.18 -16.94 -8.42
CA MET A 147 -3.81 -15.59 -8.00
C MET A 147 -2.57 -15.59 -7.10
N VAL A 148 -2.45 -16.54 -6.18
CA VAL A 148 -1.21 -16.69 -5.37
C VAL A 148 -0.01 -17.02 -6.24
N LYS A 149 -0.15 -17.96 -7.17
CA LYS A 149 0.95 -18.31 -8.10
C LYS A 149 1.36 -17.10 -8.94
N LEU A 150 0.38 -16.35 -9.46
CA LEU A 150 0.61 -15.11 -10.19
C LEU A 150 1.39 -14.11 -9.33
N TYR A 151 0.91 -13.81 -8.13
CA TYR A 151 1.55 -12.80 -7.25
C TYR A 151 2.93 -13.25 -6.78
N SER A 152 3.12 -14.55 -6.50
CA SER A 152 4.44 -15.09 -6.17
C SER A 152 5.41 -14.99 -7.35
N ALA A 153 4.99 -15.35 -8.57
CA ALA A 153 5.83 -15.24 -9.76
C ALA A 153 6.15 -13.77 -10.07
N ALA A 154 5.14 -12.88 -10.07
CA ALA A 154 5.31 -11.46 -10.28
C ALA A 154 6.19 -10.81 -9.22
N GLY A 155 6.01 -11.16 -7.94
CA GLY A 155 6.82 -10.67 -6.83
C GLY A 155 8.29 -11.09 -6.92
N LYS A 156 8.55 -12.34 -7.31
CA LYS A 156 9.92 -12.83 -7.57
C LYS A 156 10.57 -12.06 -8.72
N TYR A 157 9.85 -11.84 -9.81
CA TYR A 157 10.35 -11.09 -10.96
C TYR A 157 10.59 -9.62 -10.58
N ALA A 158 9.61 -8.96 -9.96
CA ALA A 158 9.71 -7.58 -9.52
C ALA A 158 10.90 -7.35 -8.59
N LYS A 159 11.11 -8.25 -7.62
CA LYS A 159 12.27 -8.20 -6.71
C LYS A 159 13.60 -8.23 -7.45
N LYS A 160 13.73 -9.04 -8.50
CA LYS A 160 14.95 -9.08 -9.35
C LYS A 160 15.15 -7.77 -10.11
N ALA A 161 14.06 -7.13 -10.54
CA ALA A 161 14.08 -5.83 -11.22
C ALA A 161 14.29 -4.64 -10.25
N GLY A 162 14.31 -4.87 -8.93
CA GLY A 162 14.44 -3.81 -7.93
C GLY A 162 13.11 -3.10 -7.60
N VAL A 163 11.99 -3.72 -7.96
CA VAL A 163 10.63 -3.27 -7.66
C VAL A 163 10.00 -4.18 -6.62
N ARG A 164 9.13 -3.66 -5.80
CA ARG A 164 8.36 -4.40 -4.81
C ARG A 164 6.93 -4.58 -5.31
N LEU A 165 6.44 -5.81 -5.43
CA LEU A 165 5.03 -6.04 -5.68
C LEU A 165 4.24 -5.81 -4.39
N ALA A 166 3.07 -5.16 -4.51
CA ALA A 166 2.14 -4.99 -3.40
C ALA A 166 0.69 -5.23 -3.85
N TYR A 167 -0.19 -5.48 -2.90
CA TYR A 167 -1.62 -5.62 -3.12
C TYR A 167 -2.38 -4.59 -2.28
N HIS A 168 -3.34 -3.88 -2.89
CA HIS A 168 -4.24 -2.92 -2.27
C HIS A 168 -5.59 -3.58 -1.99
N ASN A 169 -6.11 -3.43 -0.78
CA ASN A 169 -7.38 -4.00 -0.38
C ASN A 169 -8.56 -3.05 -0.56
N HIS A 170 -9.72 -3.66 -0.78
CA HIS A 170 -11.05 -3.07 -0.63
C HIS A 170 -11.81 -3.76 0.53
N GLU A 171 -13.12 -3.55 0.62
CA GLU A 171 -13.96 -4.17 1.65
C GLU A 171 -14.17 -5.66 1.41
N PHE A 172 -14.23 -6.07 0.14
CA PHE A 172 -14.59 -7.45 -0.21
C PHE A 172 -13.55 -8.48 0.25
N GLU A 173 -12.28 -8.14 0.36
CA GLU A 173 -11.26 -9.06 0.88
C GLU A 173 -11.50 -9.41 2.34
N TYR A 174 -12.18 -8.54 3.08
CA TYR A 174 -12.56 -8.76 4.47
C TYR A 174 -13.93 -9.42 4.61
N ALA A 175 -14.85 -9.19 3.67
CA ALA A 175 -16.22 -9.71 3.69
C ALA A 175 -16.36 -11.05 2.99
N THR A 176 -15.66 -11.26 1.86
CA THR A 176 -15.79 -12.46 1.03
C THR A 176 -14.87 -13.56 1.53
N LYS A 177 -15.43 -14.78 1.59
CA LYS A 177 -14.66 -15.97 1.91
C LYS A 177 -14.17 -16.69 0.64
N ALA A 178 -12.91 -17.08 0.66
CA ALA A 178 -12.32 -17.99 -0.31
C ALA A 178 -12.97 -19.39 -0.21
N PRO A 179 -12.76 -20.28 -1.21
CA PRO A 179 -13.35 -21.63 -1.21
C PRO A 179 -13.04 -22.48 0.02
N ASP A 180 -11.93 -22.24 0.72
CA ASP A 180 -11.53 -22.92 1.96
C ASP A 180 -12.15 -22.31 3.23
N GLY A 181 -12.97 -21.27 3.11
CA GLY A 181 -13.66 -20.60 4.19
C GLY A 181 -12.91 -19.45 4.85
N ARG A 182 -11.62 -19.22 4.53
CA ARG A 182 -10.85 -18.04 4.96
C ARG A 182 -11.34 -16.78 4.22
N ARG A 183 -11.16 -15.61 4.82
CA ARG A 183 -11.32 -14.34 4.07
C ARG A 183 -10.24 -14.24 2.98
N ILE A 184 -10.54 -13.58 1.89
CA ILE A 184 -9.58 -13.37 0.80
C ILE A 184 -8.30 -12.71 1.32
N ILE A 185 -8.42 -11.72 2.20
CA ILE A 185 -7.25 -11.04 2.79
C ILE A 185 -6.38 -12.01 3.63
N GLU A 186 -6.98 -12.89 4.43
CA GLU A 186 -6.26 -13.89 5.21
C GLU A 186 -5.52 -14.87 4.29
N TRP A 187 -6.17 -15.25 3.20
CA TRP A 187 -5.63 -16.16 2.22
C TRP A 187 -4.40 -15.55 1.52
N LEU A 188 -4.50 -14.29 1.06
CA LEU A 188 -3.37 -13.55 0.48
C LEU A 188 -2.21 -13.43 1.47
N LEU A 189 -2.48 -13.08 2.72
CA LEU A 189 -1.46 -12.89 3.75
C LEU A 189 -0.75 -14.19 4.16
N GLN A 190 -1.45 -15.32 4.12
CA GLN A 190 -0.93 -16.62 4.56
C GLN A 190 -0.24 -17.41 3.45
N GLU A 191 -0.73 -17.31 2.20
CA GLU A 191 -0.22 -18.10 1.08
C GLU A 191 0.86 -17.37 0.25
N THR A 192 1.13 -16.10 0.53
CA THR A 192 2.20 -15.38 -0.17
C THR A 192 3.38 -15.08 0.74
N ASP A 193 4.59 -15.23 0.19
CA ASP A 193 5.82 -14.88 0.91
C ASP A 193 5.86 -13.37 1.17
N PRO A 194 6.07 -12.92 2.42
CA PRO A 194 6.29 -11.51 2.74
C PRO A 194 7.41 -10.85 1.92
N ALA A 195 8.39 -11.61 1.44
CA ALA A 195 9.46 -11.09 0.59
C ALA A 195 9.03 -10.89 -0.88
N GLU A 196 7.89 -11.45 -1.31
CA GLU A 196 7.38 -11.40 -2.68
C GLU A 196 6.21 -10.42 -2.81
N LEU A 197 5.29 -10.42 -1.83
CA LEU A 197 4.11 -9.57 -1.84
C LEU A 197 4.02 -8.75 -0.55
N ALA A 198 4.09 -7.43 -0.66
CA ALA A 198 3.71 -6.49 0.39
C ALA A 198 2.22 -6.15 0.30
N MET A 199 1.70 -5.43 1.30
CA MET A 199 0.32 -4.96 1.30
C MET A 199 0.29 -3.44 1.39
N GLN A 200 -0.64 -2.84 0.65
CA GLN A 200 -1.08 -1.46 0.85
C GLN A 200 -2.44 -1.49 1.53
N MET A 201 -2.50 -1.07 2.80
CA MET A 201 -3.77 -1.02 3.51
C MET A 201 -4.56 0.22 3.15
N ASP A 202 -5.72 0.06 2.53
CA ASP A 202 -6.71 1.14 2.54
C ASP A 202 -7.49 1.09 3.85
N ILE A 203 -7.24 2.09 4.70
CA ILE A 203 -7.78 2.18 6.06
C ILE A 203 -9.30 2.36 6.03
N TYR A 204 -9.83 3.09 5.04
CA TYR A 204 -11.27 3.28 4.85
C TYR A 204 -11.98 1.94 4.62
N TRP A 205 -11.47 1.13 3.67
CA TRP A 205 -12.11 -0.12 3.31
C TRP A 205 -12.07 -1.15 4.44
N VAL A 206 -10.98 -1.18 5.23
CA VAL A 206 -10.91 -1.99 6.46
C VAL A 206 -11.99 -1.58 7.44
N ALA A 207 -12.10 -0.26 7.72
CA ALA A 207 -13.10 0.27 8.63
C ALA A 207 -14.53 0.10 8.07
N PHE A 208 -14.71 0.31 6.76
CA PHE A 208 -16.00 0.11 6.08
C PHE A 208 -16.50 -1.33 6.20
N ALA A 209 -15.62 -2.30 6.12
CA ALA A 209 -15.91 -3.71 6.37
C ALA A 209 -16.11 -4.07 7.87
N ASN A 210 -16.16 -3.06 8.76
CA ASN A 210 -16.27 -3.22 10.21
C ASN A 210 -15.11 -3.99 10.87
N HIS A 211 -13.90 -3.85 10.31
CA HIS A 211 -12.66 -4.35 10.88
C HIS A 211 -11.82 -3.22 11.48
N ASN A 212 -10.94 -3.57 12.43
CA ASN A 212 -10.00 -2.61 13.01
C ASN A 212 -8.61 -2.80 12.38
N PRO A 213 -8.03 -1.77 11.73
CA PRO A 213 -6.67 -1.84 11.19
C PRO A 213 -5.61 -2.34 12.18
N LEU A 214 -5.73 -1.97 13.47
CA LEU A 214 -4.78 -2.37 14.51
C LEU A 214 -4.74 -3.88 14.75
N ASP A 215 -5.87 -4.59 14.58
CA ASP A 215 -5.89 -6.04 14.69
C ASP A 215 -5.08 -6.69 13.57
N TRP A 216 -5.17 -6.17 12.34
CA TRP A 216 -4.40 -6.66 11.20
C TRP A 216 -2.91 -6.37 11.33
N PHE A 217 -2.52 -5.24 11.92
CA PHE A 217 -1.12 -4.93 12.23
C PHE A 217 -0.54 -5.91 13.27
N ARG A 218 -1.35 -6.29 14.27
CA ARG A 218 -0.96 -7.24 15.29
C ARG A 218 -0.84 -8.68 14.75
N LEU A 219 -1.77 -9.08 13.88
CA LEU A 219 -1.82 -10.44 13.32
C LEU A 219 -0.74 -10.65 12.24
N TYR A 220 -0.43 -9.61 11.47
CA TYR A 220 0.51 -9.68 10.34
C TYR A 220 1.49 -8.50 10.38
N PRO A 221 2.38 -8.46 11.39
CA PRO A 221 3.34 -7.37 11.52
C PRO A 221 4.32 -7.32 10.34
N GLY A 222 4.67 -6.11 9.91
CA GLY A 222 5.62 -5.91 8.83
C GLY A 222 5.09 -6.14 7.39
N ARG A 223 3.81 -6.57 7.25
CA ARG A 223 3.22 -6.84 5.93
C ARG A 223 2.68 -5.60 5.22
N TRP A 224 2.35 -4.55 5.97
CA TRP A 224 1.64 -3.35 5.51
C TRP A 224 2.64 -2.24 5.21
N GLU A 225 3.33 -2.33 4.05
CA GLU A 225 4.42 -1.39 3.74
C GLU A 225 3.92 -0.01 3.27
N LEU A 226 2.66 0.08 2.81
CA LEU A 226 2.01 1.33 2.42
C LEU A 226 0.61 1.41 3.04
N CYS A 227 0.07 2.63 3.16
CA CYS A 227 -1.35 2.80 3.48
C CYS A 227 -1.98 3.92 2.67
N HIS A 228 -3.27 3.73 2.31
CA HIS A 228 -4.14 4.81 1.92
C HIS A 228 -4.79 5.41 3.18
N ALA A 229 -4.49 6.67 3.43
CA ALA A 229 -5.17 7.48 4.41
C ALA A 229 -6.45 8.03 3.75
N LYS A 230 -7.55 7.33 3.98
CA LYS A 230 -8.88 7.57 3.48
C LYS A 230 -9.86 7.39 4.63
N ASP A 231 -10.75 8.36 4.87
CA ASP A 231 -11.58 8.41 6.07
C ASP A 231 -13.04 8.03 5.78
N VAL A 232 -13.74 7.60 6.81
CA VAL A 232 -15.14 7.15 6.78
C VAL A 232 -16.03 8.24 7.32
N ALA A 233 -16.98 8.75 6.53
CA ALA A 233 -17.96 9.72 6.99
C ALA A 233 -18.81 9.17 8.15
N LYS A 234 -19.22 10.07 9.06
CA LYS A 234 -20.11 9.76 10.20
C LYS A 234 -21.59 9.70 9.81
N THR A 235 -21.87 9.44 8.54
CA THR A 235 -23.21 9.27 7.98
C THR A 235 -23.59 7.79 7.91
N GLU A 236 -24.87 7.50 7.71
CA GLU A 236 -25.33 6.12 7.52
C GLU A 236 -24.72 5.45 6.28
N LYS A 237 -24.48 6.22 5.22
CA LYS A 237 -23.88 5.70 3.98
C LYS A 237 -22.40 5.42 4.10
N ARG A 238 -21.72 6.04 5.10
CA ARG A 238 -20.31 5.84 5.38
C ARG A 238 -19.40 6.08 4.15
N GLU A 239 -19.75 7.04 3.31
CA GLU A 239 -18.94 7.43 2.14
C GLU A 239 -17.53 7.87 2.60
N SER A 240 -16.58 7.89 1.65
CA SER A 240 -15.27 8.49 1.95
C SER A 240 -15.41 10.00 2.19
N VAL A 241 -14.62 10.54 3.08
CA VAL A 241 -14.61 11.97 3.43
C VAL A 241 -13.16 12.40 3.65
N GLU A 242 -12.91 13.70 3.65
CA GLU A 242 -11.58 14.25 3.90
C GLU A 242 -10.99 13.72 5.21
N VAL A 243 -9.75 13.29 5.17
CA VAL A 243 -9.03 12.75 6.33
C VAL A 243 -9.16 13.70 7.53
N GLY A 244 -9.57 13.14 8.67
CA GLY A 244 -9.78 13.88 9.93
C GLY A 244 -11.17 14.47 10.11
N ASP A 245 -12.04 14.43 9.09
CA ASP A 245 -13.44 14.84 9.22
C ASP A 245 -14.36 13.63 9.47
N GLY A 246 -13.85 12.42 9.29
CA GLY A 246 -14.56 11.17 9.48
C GLY A 246 -14.44 10.58 10.89
N SER A 247 -14.55 9.26 10.96
CA SER A 247 -14.61 8.49 12.21
C SER A 247 -13.35 7.67 12.50
N VAL A 248 -12.37 7.64 11.60
CA VAL A 248 -11.15 6.83 11.75
C VAL A 248 -10.19 7.47 12.75
N ASP A 249 -9.71 6.68 13.69
CA ASP A 249 -8.64 7.12 14.62
C ASP A 249 -7.25 6.97 13.98
N PHE A 250 -6.90 7.88 13.08
CA PHE A 250 -5.59 7.89 12.43
C PHE A 250 -4.43 8.03 13.42
N LYS A 251 -4.59 8.81 14.50
CA LYS A 251 -3.54 8.98 15.51
C LYS A 251 -3.20 7.65 16.19
N GLY A 252 -4.23 6.89 16.57
CA GLY A 252 -4.05 5.55 17.15
C GLY A 252 -3.40 4.58 16.15
N ILE A 253 -3.83 4.62 14.89
CA ILE A 253 -3.31 3.77 13.82
C ILE A 253 -1.83 4.10 13.55
N PHE A 254 -1.48 5.38 13.40
CA PHE A 254 -0.12 5.78 13.04
C PHE A 254 0.90 5.57 14.18
N LYS A 255 0.49 5.59 15.44
CA LYS A 255 1.32 5.14 16.56
C LYS A 255 1.80 3.68 16.42
N LYS A 256 1.13 2.88 15.59
CA LYS A 256 1.46 1.48 15.34
C LYS A 256 2.03 1.24 13.93
N SER A 257 2.33 2.30 13.18
CA SER A 257 2.86 2.17 11.81
C SER A 257 4.18 1.44 11.73
N ALA A 258 5.06 1.57 12.72
CA ALA A 258 6.30 0.79 12.80
C ALA A 258 6.03 -0.72 12.94
N GLN A 259 5.04 -1.13 13.77
CA GLN A 259 4.61 -2.52 13.89
C GLN A 259 4.01 -3.05 12.59
N ALA A 260 3.23 -2.23 11.91
CA ALA A 260 2.64 -2.55 10.61
C ALA A 260 3.70 -2.69 9.51
N GLY A 261 4.77 -1.91 9.58
CA GLY A 261 5.82 -1.80 8.57
C GLY A 261 5.58 -0.66 7.58
N ILE A 262 4.69 0.31 7.88
CA ILE A 262 4.30 1.39 6.96
C ILE A 262 5.48 2.33 6.69
N LYS A 263 5.77 2.53 5.42
CA LYS A 263 6.83 3.40 4.88
C LYS A 263 6.28 4.58 4.08
N HIS A 264 5.09 4.41 3.46
CA HIS A 264 4.45 5.42 2.63
C HIS A 264 3.00 5.63 3.06
N TYR A 265 2.62 6.90 3.20
CA TYR A 265 1.28 7.36 3.56
C TYR A 265 0.71 8.13 2.38
N VAL A 266 -0.32 7.61 1.77
CA VAL A 266 -0.92 8.15 0.54
C VAL A 266 -2.35 8.58 0.85
N VAL A 267 -2.66 9.85 0.62
CA VAL A 267 -4.03 10.35 0.73
C VAL A 267 -4.85 9.81 -0.44
N GLU A 268 -6.02 9.29 -0.15
CA GLU A 268 -7.03 9.00 -1.16
C GLU A 268 -8.40 9.53 -0.73
N LEU A 269 -9.19 9.97 -1.71
CA LEU A 269 -10.53 10.53 -1.51
C LEU A 269 -11.38 10.24 -2.75
N GLU A 270 -12.61 9.77 -2.57
CA GLU A 270 -13.52 9.47 -3.68
C GLU A 270 -14.77 10.33 -3.69
N ASN A 271 -15.17 10.85 -2.52
CA ASN A 271 -16.26 11.80 -2.35
C ASN A 271 -15.71 13.09 -1.74
N TYR A 272 -16.28 14.22 -2.08
CA TYR A 272 -15.75 15.53 -1.72
C TYR A 272 -16.87 16.40 -1.16
N VAL A 273 -16.56 17.17 -0.10
CA VAL A 273 -17.49 18.18 0.41
C VAL A 273 -17.51 19.41 -0.52
N THR A 274 -16.37 19.69 -1.16
CA THR A 274 -16.20 20.83 -2.08
C THR A 274 -15.77 20.35 -3.47
N THR A 275 -14.55 20.70 -3.89
CA THR A 275 -13.96 20.22 -5.14
C THR A 275 -12.89 19.15 -4.84
N PRO A 276 -12.56 18.27 -5.80
CA PRO A 276 -11.49 17.28 -5.61
C PRO A 276 -10.17 17.90 -5.13
N LEU A 277 -9.71 18.96 -5.76
CA LEU A 277 -8.46 19.62 -5.41
C LEU A 277 -8.48 20.26 -4.00
N GLU A 278 -9.59 20.89 -3.62
CA GLU A 278 -9.75 21.42 -2.25
C GLU A 278 -9.83 20.30 -1.22
N GLY A 279 -10.56 19.23 -1.52
CA GLY A 279 -10.68 18.05 -0.67
C GLY A 279 -9.31 17.42 -0.38
N VAL A 280 -8.50 17.14 -1.40
CA VAL A 280 -7.17 16.53 -1.18
C VAL A 280 -6.21 17.49 -0.48
N LYS A 281 -6.30 18.81 -0.71
CA LYS A 281 -5.54 19.81 0.05
C LYS A 281 -5.90 19.80 1.53
N ARG A 282 -7.20 19.76 1.86
CA ARG A 282 -7.71 19.67 3.23
C ARG A 282 -7.28 18.36 3.89
N ALA A 283 -7.45 17.22 3.21
CA ALA A 283 -7.05 15.91 3.69
C ALA A 283 -5.56 15.86 4.07
N ARG A 284 -4.67 16.39 3.21
CA ARG A 284 -3.24 16.50 3.53
C ARG A 284 -2.98 17.36 4.76
N THR A 285 -3.63 18.53 4.83
CA THR A 285 -3.44 19.45 5.97
C THR A 285 -3.86 18.82 7.29
N ASN A 286 -4.95 18.06 7.28
CA ASN A 286 -5.44 17.33 8.44
C ASN A 286 -4.52 16.15 8.80
N LEU A 287 -4.12 15.37 7.78
CA LEU A 287 -3.25 14.20 7.98
C LEU A 287 -1.93 14.57 8.68
N LEU A 288 -1.32 15.70 8.32
CA LEU A 288 -0.09 16.18 8.97
C LEU A 288 -0.23 16.44 10.48
N LYS A 289 -1.45 16.63 11.00
CA LYS A 289 -1.73 16.84 12.43
C LYS A 289 -1.93 15.51 13.18
N MET A 290 -1.87 14.38 12.48
CA MET A 290 -2.12 13.05 13.05
C MET A 290 -0.84 12.30 13.46
N PHE A 291 0.32 12.83 13.09
CA PHE A 291 1.64 12.28 13.44
C PHE A 291 2.22 12.86 14.74
#